data_4f31b5c7f2b7a42def571ec79b449d7d
#
_entry.id   4f31b5c7f2b7a42def571ec79b449d7d
#
_cell.length_a   1.000
_cell.length_b   1.000
_cell.length_c   1.000
_cell.angle_alpha   90.00
_cell.angle_beta   90.00
_cell.angle_gamma   90.00
#
_symmetry.space_group_name_H-M   'P 1'
#
loop_
_entity.id
_entity.type
_entity.pdbx_description
1 polymer ?
#
loop_
_entity_poly.entity_id
_entity_poly.type
_entity_poly.pdbx_seq_one_letter_code
_entity_poly.pdbx_strand_id
1 'polypeptide(L)'
;MSKHGTIRRYTLEIEKIKRGQFPSFQEIKNYLFEHGFEIGDRTIQRDIEQIRFEFGIEIKYHRNKNGYYIDYENSLNIESFFRFLEIVNTADLLTESLLESKDSLKHISFDLGGGLKGIENLKLLLKAIKDHRKISFTHFNFHTEKSRKFILNPYLLKEYQNRWYVVGIIPGGNELMTFGIERIENLVIEPETFTSDKKLNALEMFNDTIGVVHNANTVQTIVLSFTPTQKYYAKTLPLHSSQQVLIDSKNEY
;
A
#
# COMPACT_ATOMS: atom_id res chain seq x y z
N MET A 1 24.05 2.94 10.44
CA MET A 1 22.79 2.17 10.50
C MET A 1 22.41 1.73 9.09
N SER A 2 21.97 0.49 8.92
CA SER A 2 21.50 0.00 7.63
C SER A 2 20.15 0.70 7.28
N LYS A 3 19.81 0.79 6.00
CA LYS A 3 18.51 1.33 5.56
C LYS A 3 17.32 0.57 6.19
N HIS A 4 17.46 -0.73 6.44
CA HIS A 4 16.49 -1.57 7.14
C HIS A 4 16.20 -1.07 8.56
N GLY A 5 17.23 -0.80 9.36
CA GLY A 5 17.04 -0.30 10.71
C GLY A 5 16.33 1.06 10.78
N THR A 6 16.50 1.90 9.76
CA THR A 6 15.81 3.19 9.69
C THR A 6 14.31 3.02 9.43
N ILE A 7 13.92 2.17 8.47
CA ILE A 7 12.49 1.92 8.16
C ILE A 7 11.81 1.28 9.37
N ARG A 8 12.42 0.28 10.02
CA ARG A 8 11.87 -0.35 11.22
C ARG A 8 11.64 0.67 12.34
N ARG A 9 12.55 1.62 12.53
CA ARG A 9 12.40 2.69 13.50
C ARG A 9 11.23 3.60 13.17
N TYR A 10 11.09 4.04 11.92
CA TYR A 10 9.91 4.83 11.46
C TYR A 10 8.60 4.08 11.70
N THR A 11 8.59 2.78 11.44
CA THR A 11 7.42 1.94 11.71
C THR A 11 7.01 1.99 13.18
N LEU A 12 7.97 1.79 14.09
CA LEU A 12 7.72 1.81 15.53
C LEU A 12 7.23 3.18 16.03
N GLU A 13 7.83 4.27 15.53
CA GLU A 13 7.39 5.62 15.85
C GLU A 13 5.92 5.84 15.44
N ILE A 14 5.60 5.48 14.20
CA ILE A 14 4.25 5.63 13.66
C ILE A 14 3.25 4.72 14.38
N GLU A 15 3.61 3.48 14.68
CA GLU A 15 2.76 2.56 15.44
C GLU A 15 2.45 3.11 16.84
N LYS A 16 3.45 3.64 17.54
CA LYS A 16 3.26 4.25 18.85
C LYS A 16 2.29 5.42 18.78
N ILE A 17 2.44 6.28 17.77
CA ILE A 17 1.58 7.45 17.56
C ILE A 17 0.17 7.04 17.10
N LYS A 18 0.06 6.04 16.21
CA LYS A 18 -1.23 5.53 15.67
C LYS A 18 -2.12 4.91 16.74
N ARG A 19 -1.54 4.21 17.72
CA ARG A 19 -2.29 3.60 18.83
C ARG A 19 -3.13 4.60 19.62
N GLY A 20 -2.98 5.90 19.36
CA GLY A 20 -3.75 6.99 19.94
C GLY A 20 -3.22 7.38 21.32
N GLN A 21 -3.96 8.25 22.00
CA GLN A 21 -3.61 8.77 23.33
C GLN A 21 -2.53 9.86 23.34
N PHE A 22 -2.13 10.38 22.18
CA PHE A 22 -1.18 11.49 22.11
C PHE A 22 0.13 11.21 22.88
N PRO A 23 0.92 10.19 22.47
CA PRO A 23 2.13 9.86 23.18
C PRO A 23 3.06 11.06 23.24
N SER A 24 3.63 11.31 24.40
CA SER A 24 4.67 12.30 24.60
C SER A 24 5.96 11.89 23.89
N PHE A 25 6.86 12.84 23.70
CA PHE A 25 8.19 12.55 23.14
C PHE A 25 8.93 11.46 23.94
N GLN A 26 8.83 11.51 25.27
CA GLN A 26 9.50 10.55 26.14
C GLN A 26 8.89 9.14 26.00
N GLU A 27 7.58 9.04 25.83
CA GLU A 27 6.93 7.73 25.61
C GLU A 27 7.32 7.12 24.27
N ILE A 28 7.47 7.94 23.21
CA ILE A 28 7.98 7.48 21.91
C ILE A 28 9.43 6.98 22.08
N LYS A 29 10.28 7.75 22.74
CA LYS A 29 11.67 7.39 23.00
C LYS A 29 11.81 6.10 23.80
N ASN A 30 11.03 5.94 24.87
CA ASN A 30 11.03 4.73 25.69
C ASN A 30 10.56 3.51 24.86
N TYR A 31 9.52 3.68 24.05
CA TYR A 31 9.02 2.62 23.18
C TYR A 31 10.07 2.15 22.17
N LEU A 32 10.82 3.08 21.58
CA LEU A 32 11.93 2.74 20.71
C LEU A 32 13.06 2.02 21.42
N PHE A 33 13.38 2.44 22.64
CA PHE A 33 14.39 1.78 23.47
C PHE A 33 14.01 0.34 23.81
N GLU A 34 12.74 0.09 24.18
CA GLU A 34 12.20 -1.26 24.44
C GLU A 34 12.30 -2.18 23.22
N HIS A 35 12.32 -1.60 22.00
CA HIS A 35 12.46 -2.34 20.74
C HIS A 35 13.91 -2.35 20.19
N GLY A 36 14.89 -2.05 21.05
CA GLY A 36 16.32 -2.16 20.73
C GLY A 36 16.92 -0.94 19.99
N PHE A 37 16.22 0.21 20.01
CA PHE A 37 16.75 1.45 19.42
C PHE A 37 17.22 2.42 20.51
N GLU A 38 18.50 2.42 20.80
CA GLU A 38 19.11 3.44 21.67
C GLU A 38 19.54 4.64 20.83
N ILE A 39 18.67 5.67 20.77
CA ILE A 39 18.85 6.84 19.93
C ILE A 39 18.62 8.15 20.67
N GLY A 40 19.32 9.20 20.22
CA GLY A 40 19.19 10.54 20.80
C GLY A 40 17.95 11.30 20.28
N ASP A 41 17.55 12.30 21.03
CA ASP A 41 16.36 13.14 20.75
C ASP A 41 16.37 13.76 19.35
N ARG A 42 17.53 14.23 18.89
CA ARG A 42 17.69 14.80 17.54
C ARG A 42 17.39 13.80 16.44
N THR A 43 17.66 12.51 16.69
CA THR A 43 17.38 11.46 15.70
C THR A 43 15.88 11.26 15.55
N ILE A 44 15.13 11.20 16.65
CA ILE A 44 13.65 11.06 16.64
C ILE A 44 13.01 12.27 15.95
N GLN A 45 13.48 13.49 16.28
CA GLN A 45 12.97 14.70 15.63
C GLN A 45 13.18 14.68 14.11
N ARG A 46 14.39 14.29 13.69
CA ARG A 46 14.71 14.15 12.26
C ARG A 46 13.89 13.04 11.60
N ASP A 47 13.64 11.95 12.28
CA ASP A 47 12.85 10.85 11.77
C ASP A 47 11.39 11.29 11.54
N ILE A 48 10.79 12.03 12.45
CA ILE A 48 9.44 12.63 12.28
C ILE A 48 9.42 13.57 11.06
N GLU A 49 10.45 14.39 10.85
CA GLU A 49 10.56 15.25 9.67
C GLU A 49 10.72 14.44 8.38
N GLN A 50 11.52 13.37 8.40
CA GLN A 50 11.72 12.51 7.23
C GLN A 50 10.48 11.69 6.91
N ILE A 51 9.76 11.19 7.90
CA ILE A 51 8.47 10.50 7.70
C ILE A 51 7.49 11.42 6.96
N ARG A 52 7.42 12.70 7.35
CA ARG A 52 6.62 13.69 6.64
C ARG A 52 7.10 13.90 5.21
N PHE A 53 8.38 14.12 5.03
CA PHE A 53 8.95 14.45 3.72
C PHE A 53 8.93 13.27 2.74
N GLU A 54 9.32 12.06 3.20
CA GLU A 54 9.46 10.90 2.32
C GLU A 54 8.13 10.18 2.07
N PHE A 55 7.23 10.15 3.07
CA PHE A 55 5.98 9.39 3.00
C PHE A 55 4.72 10.25 3.00
N GLY A 56 4.85 11.55 3.21
CA GLY A 56 3.72 12.48 3.25
C GLY A 56 2.79 12.24 4.45
N ILE A 57 3.31 11.67 5.54
CA ILE A 57 2.55 11.42 6.77
C ILE A 57 2.73 12.60 7.72
N GLU A 58 1.69 13.37 7.91
CA GLU A 58 1.72 14.54 8.79
C GLU A 58 1.63 14.14 10.26
N ILE A 59 2.77 14.17 10.95
CA ILE A 59 2.86 14.00 12.39
C ILE A 59 2.92 15.37 13.04
N LYS A 60 1.92 15.69 13.87
CA LYS A 60 1.78 16.97 14.56
C LYS A 60 1.82 16.81 16.07
N TYR A 61 2.18 17.91 16.75
CA TYR A 61 2.19 17.97 18.21
C TYR A 61 0.97 18.74 18.72
N HIS A 62 0.21 18.11 19.61
CA HIS A 62 -0.97 18.69 20.24
C HIS A 62 -0.62 19.28 21.60
N ARG A 63 -0.56 20.63 21.73
CA ARG A 63 -0.09 21.34 22.92
C ARG A 63 -0.88 20.99 24.18
N ASN A 64 -2.22 20.99 24.11
CA ASN A 64 -3.07 20.74 25.31
C ASN A 64 -2.99 19.30 25.80
N LYS A 65 -2.70 18.33 24.92
CA LYS A 65 -2.56 16.92 25.26
C LYS A 65 -1.11 16.50 25.46
N ASN A 66 -0.18 17.43 25.24
CA ASN A 66 1.27 17.27 25.40
C ASN A 66 1.82 16.05 24.66
N GLY A 67 1.36 15.80 23.43
CA GLY A 67 1.76 14.61 22.70
C GLY A 67 1.56 14.68 21.19
N TYR A 68 2.10 13.70 20.49
CA TYR A 68 2.07 13.61 19.04
C TYR A 68 0.83 12.87 18.54
N TYR A 69 0.39 13.21 17.34
CA TYR A 69 -0.70 12.53 16.64
C TYR A 69 -0.50 12.58 15.13
N ILE A 70 -1.14 11.67 14.42
CA ILE A 70 -1.18 11.66 12.95
C ILE A 70 -2.36 12.50 12.50
N ASP A 71 -2.08 13.51 11.68
CA ASP A 71 -3.11 14.31 11.03
C ASP A 71 -3.57 13.60 9.75
N TYR A 72 -4.65 12.83 9.87
CA TYR A 72 -5.18 12.01 8.78
C TYR A 72 -5.69 12.83 7.60
N GLU A 73 -6.22 14.03 7.85
CA GLU A 73 -6.78 14.90 6.82
C GLU A 73 -5.70 15.50 5.91
N ASN A 74 -4.52 15.74 6.47
CA ASN A 74 -3.41 16.36 5.73
C ASN A 74 -2.32 15.33 5.32
N SER A 75 -2.49 14.06 5.66
CA SER A 75 -1.56 13.00 5.27
C SER A 75 -1.90 12.41 3.91
N LEU A 76 -0.88 12.08 3.13
CA LEU A 76 -1.04 11.44 1.82
C LEU A 76 -1.06 9.92 1.97
N ASN A 77 -2.03 9.26 1.33
CA ASN A 77 -2.07 7.79 1.18
C ASN A 77 -1.79 6.98 2.46
N ILE A 78 -2.35 7.41 3.57
CA ILE A 78 -2.02 6.87 4.89
C ILE A 78 -2.31 5.37 5.01
N GLU A 79 -3.39 4.87 4.38
CA GLU A 79 -3.74 3.45 4.37
C GLU A 79 -2.72 2.62 3.60
N SER A 80 -2.32 3.07 2.41
CA SER A 80 -1.28 2.43 1.61
C SER A 80 0.06 2.40 2.33
N PHE A 81 0.36 3.47 3.08
CA PHE A 81 1.56 3.52 3.89
C PHE A 81 1.53 2.52 5.05
N PHE A 82 0.41 2.40 5.77
CA PHE A 82 0.28 1.38 6.81
C PHE A 82 0.36 -0.03 6.25
N ARG A 83 -0.25 -0.28 5.10
CA ARG A 83 -0.11 -1.58 4.44
C ARG A 83 1.33 -1.90 4.06
N PHE A 84 2.07 -0.92 3.56
CA PHE A 84 3.50 -1.05 3.31
C PHE A 84 4.28 -1.40 4.59
N LEU A 85 4.00 -0.71 5.70
CA LEU A 85 4.64 -1.00 6.98
C LEU A 85 4.34 -2.41 7.50
N GLU A 86 3.10 -2.90 7.35
CA GLU A 86 2.73 -4.28 7.71
C GLU A 86 3.55 -5.31 6.92
N ILE A 87 3.73 -5.08 5.62
CA ILE A 87 4.54 -5.96 4.76
C ILE A 87 6.00 -5.96 5.23
N VAL A 88 6.57 -4.78 5.50
CA VAL A 88 7.95 -4.64 5.98
C VAL A 88 8.13 -5.32 7.33
N ASN A 89 7.24 -5.07 8.29
CA ASN A 89 7.30 -5.70 9.62
C ASN A 89 7.21 -7.22 9.55
N THR A 90 6.29 -7.74 8.74
CA THR A 90 6.15 -9.19 8.55
C THR A 90 7.42 -9.79 7.98
N ALA A 91 8.03 -9.14 6.98
CA ALA A 91 9.29 -9.58 6.40
C ALA A 91 10.44 -9.55 7.41
N ASP A 92 10.52 -8.51 8.24
CA ASP A 92 11.56 -8.37 9.27
C ASP A 92 11.43 -9.47 10.35
N LEU A 93 10.23 -9.70 10.87
CA LEU A 93 9.96 -10.77 11.86
C LEU A 93 10.34 -12.16 11.32
N LEU A 94 9.98 -12.44 10.08
CA LEU A 94 10.34 -13.70 9.43
C LEU A 94 11.86 -13.80 9.24
N THR A 95 12.51 -12.73 8.84
CA THR A 95 13.97 -12.70 8.63
C THR A 95 14.72 -12.91 9.95
N GLU A 96 14.31 -12.28 11.04
CA GLU A 96 14.88 -12.51 12.38
C GLU A 96 14.77 -13.98 12.76
N SER A 97 13.58 -14.58 12.65
CA SER A 97 13.34 -16.00 12.96
C SER A 97 14.20 -16.94 12.09
N LEU A 98 14.43 -16.59 10.83
CA LEU A 98 15.25 -17.38 9.92
C LEU A 98 16.76 -17.27 10.22
N LEU A 99 17.21 -16.12 10.73
CA LEU A 99 18.60 -15.91 11.15
C LEU A 99 18.92 -16.64 12.45
N GLU A 100 17.94 -16.77 13.35
CA GLU A 100 18.11 -17.49 14.62
C GLU A 100 18.25 -19.01 14.43
N SER A 101 17.57 -19.58 13.46
CA SER A 101 17.65 -21.02 13.21
C SER A 101 17.35 -21.39 11.74
N LYS A 102 18.26 -22.18 11.15
CA LYS A 102 18.03 -22.80 9.82
C LYS A 102 16.79 -23.70 9.79
N ASP A 103 16.35 -24.17 10.93
CA ASP A 103 15.18 -25.06 11.06
C ASP A 103 13.85 -24.27 11.01
N SER A 104 13.86 -22.97 11.21
CA SER A 104 12.65 -22.15 11.20
C SER A 104 11.84 -22.29 9.90
N LEU A 105 12.51 -22.43 8.75
CA LEU A 105 11.84 -22.65 7.46
C LEU A 105 11.04 -23.95 7.39
N LYS A 106 11.37 -24.96 8.20
CA LYS A 106 10.61 -26.23 8.23
C LYS A 106 9.23 -26.08 8.86
N HIS A 107 9.06 -25.01 9.66
CA HIS A 107 7.82 -24.73 10.40
C HIS A 107 6.97 -23.64 9.74
N ILE A 108 7.42 -23.05 8.62
CA ILE A 108 6.72 -22.00 7.90
C ILE A 108 6.33 -22.53 6.53
N SER A 109 5.05 -22.54 6.23
CA SER A 109 4.55 -22.84 4.89
C SER A 109 4.09 -21.55 4.22
N PHE A 110 4.71 -21.23 3.10
CA PHE A 110 4.23 -20.15 2.24
C PHE A 110 3.29 -20.74 1.19
N ASP A 111 2.17 -20.07 0.96
CA ASP A 111 1.33 -20.42 -0.18
C ASP A 111 2.09 -20.08 -1.46
N LEU A 112 2.44 -21.14 -2.21
CA LEU A 112 3.17 -21.05 -3.47
C LEU A 112 2.28 -20.61 -4.65
N GLY A 113 1.11 -20.09 -4.38
CA GLY A 113 0.11 -19.62 -5.34
C GLY A 113 0.58 -18.47 -6.24
N GLY A 114 1.56 -18.76 -7.08
CA GLY A 114 2.07 -17.86 -8.11
C GLY A 114 3.19 -16.95 -7.59
N GLY A 115 4.43 -17.19 -8.06
CA GLY A 115 5.51 -16.24 -7.84
C GLY A 115 5.11 -14.82 -8.28
N LEU A 116 5.71 -13.81 -7.67
CA LEU A 116 5.54 -12.40 -8.02
C LEU A 116 6.16 -12.08 -9.40
N LYS A 117 5.62 -12.71 -10.44
CA LYS A 117 6.07 -12.47 -11.83
C LYS A 117 5.90 -11.00 -12.18
N GLY A 118 6.88 -10.43 -12.89
CA GLY A 118 6.85 -9.04 -13.34
C GLY A 118 7.22 -8.02 -12.26
N ILE A 119 7.57 -8.47 -11.02
CA ILE A 119 7.95 -7.56 -9.93
C ILE A 119 9.21 -6.75 -10.28
N GLU A 120 10.08 -7.28 -11.12
CA GLU A 120 11.24 -6.59 -11.67
C GLU A 120 10.87 -5.33 -12.46
N ASN A 121 9.65 -5.29 -13.01
CA ASN A 121 9.13 -4.14 -13.74
C ASN A 121 8.65 -3.01 -12.83
N LEU A 122 8.38 -3.27 -11.55
CA LEU A 122 7.82 -2.26 -10.61
C LEU A 122 8.67 -1.00 -10.54
N LYS A 123 9.99 -1.15 -10.45
CA LYS A 123 10.91 -0.02 -10.36
C LYS A 123 10.88 0.86 -11.61
N LEU A 124 10.81 0.23 -12.78
CA LEU A 124 10.74 0.94 -14.07
C LEU A 124 9.39 1.64 -14.23
N LEU A 125 8.30 0.95 -13.88
CA LEU A 125 6.94 1.50 -13.93
C LEU A 125 6.79 2.68 -12.98
N LEU A 126 7.26 2.56 -11.73
CA LEU A 126 7.22 3.64 -10.77
C LEU A 126 8.02 4.85 -11.24
N LYS A 127 9.19 4.62 -11.86
CA LYS A 127 9.98 5.70 -12.44
C LYS A 127 9.22 6.39 -13.57
N ALA A 128 8.61 5.64 -14.49
CA ALA A 128 7.84 6.20 -15.60
C ALA A 128 6.65 7.05 -15.11
N ILE A 129 5.95 6.60 -14.06
CA ILE A 129 4.86 7.35 -13.43
C ILE A 129 5.37 8.67 -12.84
N LYS A 130 6.44 8.64 -12.05
CA LYS A 130 7.03 9.83 -11.41
C LYS A 130 7.54 10.84 -12.43
N ASP A 131 8.16 10.36 -13.51
CA ASP A 131 8.75 11.19 -14.57
C ASP A 131 7.72 11.58 -15.65
N HIS A 132 6.46 11.19 -15.51
CA HIS A 132 5.38 11.41 -16.49
C HIS A 132 5.77 10.96 -17.88
N ARG A 133 6.44 9.79 -18.00
CA ARG A 133 6.90 9.24 -19.27
C ARG A 133 5.97 8.12 -19.73
N LYS A 134 5.72 8.11 -21.04
CA LYS A 134 4.99 7.01 -21.66
C LYS A 134 5.77 5.71 -21.52
N ILE A 135 5.04 4.61 -21.52
CA ILE A 135 5.61 3.27 -21.57
C ILE A 135 5.05 2.52 -22.77
N SER A 136 5.86 1.67 -23.38
CA SER A 136 5.40 0.67 -24.34
C SER A 136 5.71 -0.73 -23.81
N PHE A 137 4.82 -1.65 -24.10
CA PHE A 137 4.96 -3.04 -23.67
C PHE A 137 4.08 -3.96 -24.51
N THR A 138 4.37 -5.25 -24.45
CA THR A 138 3.51 -6.32 -24.96
C THR A 138 2.74 -6.93 -23.80
N HIS A 139 1.43 -7.07 -23.93
CA HIS A 139 0.58 -7.63 -22.87
C HIS A 139 -0.17 -8.86 -23.41
N PHE A 140 -0.07 -9.97 -22.67
CA PHE A 140 -0.80 -11.20 -22.96
C PHE A 140 -2.20 -11.16 -22.33
N ASN A 141 -3.21 -11.34 -23.16
CA ASN A 141 -4.61 -11.39 -22.73
C ASN A 141 -5.04 -12.85 -22.54
N PHE A 142 -5.36 -13.24 -21.31
CA PHE A 142 -5.77 -14.61 -20.97
C PHE A 142 -7.11 -15.03 -21.59
N HIS A 143 -8.01 -14.06 -21.89
CA HIS A 143 -9.31 -14.37 -22.45
C HIS A 143 -9.23 -14.67 -23.96
N THR A 144 -8.39 -13.92 -24.68
CA THR A 144 -8.24 -14.08 -26.12
C THR A 144 -7.01 -14.90 -26.52
N GLU A 145 -6.15 -15.26 -25.54
CA GLU A 145 -4.87 -15.94 -25.71
C GLU A 145 -3.93 -15.25 -26.72
N LYS A 146 -4.02 -13.94 -26.82
CA LYS A 146 -3.23 -13.14 -27.77
C LYS A 146 -2.41 -12.08 -27.07
N SER A 147 -1.21 -11.87 -27.56
CA SER A 147 -0.36 -10.75 -27.17
C SER A 147 -0.64 -9.54 -28.05
N ARG A 148 -0.71 -8.37 -27.42
CA ARG A 148 -0.86 -7.08 -28.11
C ARG A 148 0.15 -6.08 -27.56
N LYS A 149 0.68 -5.24 -28.45
CA LYS A 149 1.52 -4.11 -28.06
C LYS A 149 0.64 -2.93 -27.66
N PHE A 150 1.02 -2.27 -26.55
CA PHE A 150 0.35 -1.09 -26.01
C PHE A 150 1.36 0.04 -25.80
N ILE A 151 0.88 1.26 -25.94
CA ILE A 151 1.52 2.46 -25.41
C ILE A 151 0.58 3.01 -24.35
N LEU A 152 1.11 3.38 -23.18
CA LEU A 152 0.32 3.81 -22.04
C LEU A 152 0.93 5.05 -21.40
N ASN A 153 0.10 5.98 -20.99
CA ASN A 153 0.42 7.03 -20.02
C ASN A 153 0.16 6.44 -18.62
N PRO A 154 1.17 6.02 -17.88
CA PRO A 154 0.96 5.36 -16.59
C PRO A 154 0.71 6.38 -15.48
N TYR A 155 -0.28 6.12 -14.63
CA TYR A 155 -0.67 7.01 -13.52
C TYR A 155 -0.51 6.37 -12.15
N LEU A 156 -0.73 5.05 -12.01
CA LEU A 156 -0.79 4.39 -10.72
C LEU A 156 -0.25 2.96 -10.80
N LEU A 157 0.43 2.51 -9.75
CA LEU A 157 0.64 1.10 -9.46
C LEU A 157 -0.35 0.68 -8.37
N LYS A 158 -1.17 -0.32 -8.66
CA LYS A 158 -2.17 -0.86 -7.73
C LYS A 158 -1.83 -2.29 -7.36
N GLU A 159 -1.76 -2.56 -6.06
CA GLU A 159 -1.72 -3.93 -5.55
C GLU A 159 -3.15 -4.39 -5.25
N TYR A 160 -3.48 -5.64 -5.61
CA TYR A 160 -4.71 -6.30 -5.24
C TYR A 160 -4.50 -7.82 -5.19
N GLN A 161 -4.80 -8.42 -4.06
CA GLN A 161 -4.68 -9.87 -3.82
C GLN A 161 -3.31 -10.44 -4.22
N ASN A 162 -2.25 -9.82 -3.74
CA ASN A 162 -0.84 -10.16 -4.00
C ASN A 162 -0.43 -10.08 -5.49
N ARG A 163 -1.18 -9.35 -6.31
CA ARG A 163 -0.82 -9.06 -7.70
C ARG A 163 -0.67 -7.56 -7.91
N TRP A 164 0.26 -7.21 -8.76
CA TRP A 164 0.50 -5.81 -9.12
C TRP A 164 -0.08 -5.49 -10.48
N TYR A 165 -0.57 -4.28 -10.60
CA TYR A 165 -1.17 -3.76 -11.82
C TYR A 165 -0.64 -2.37 -12.10
N VAL A 166 -0.39 -2.07 -13.38
CA VAL A 166 -0.20 -0.70 -13.84
C VAL A 166 -1.52 -0.18 -14.37
N VAL A 167 -1.91 1.00 -13.91
CA VAL A 167 -3.12 1.70 -14.34
C VAL A 167 -2.70 2.92 -15.12
N GLY A 168 -3.35 3.14 -16.25
CA GLY A 168 -3.03 4.28 -17.10
C GLY A 168 -4.05 4.50 -18.21
N ILE A 169 -3.79 5.49 -19.05
CA ILE A 169 -4.63 5.86 -20.18
C ILE A 169 -3.84 5.63 -21.46
N ILE A 170 -4.47 4.97 -22.44
CA ILE A 170 -3.90 4.85 -23.79
C ILE A 170 -3.93 6.24 -24.43
N PRO A 171 -2.84 6.70 -25.09
CA PRO A 171 -2.81 8.00 -25.76
C PRO A 171 -3.99 8.20 -26.72
N GLY A 172 -4.73 9.30 -26.54
CA GLY A 172 -5.95 9.60 -27.29
C GLY A 172 -7.25 8.98 -26.73
N GLY A 173 -7.16 8.15 -25.68
CA GLY A 173 -8.30 7.65 -24.93
C GLY A 173 -8.58 8.48 -23.68
N ASN A 174 -9.72 8.24 -23.04
CA ASN A 174 -10.16 8.93 -21.82
C ASN A 174 -10.42 7.97 -20.65
N GLU A 175 -10.33 6.66 -20.89
CA GLU A 175 -10.64 5.64 -19.88
C GLU A 175 -9.37 5.08 -19.24
N LEU A 176 -9.43 4.84 -17.93
CA LEU A 176 -8.39 4.12 -17.22
C LEU A 176 -8.41 2.65 -17.61
N MET A 177 -7.27 2.16 -18.01
CA MET A 177 -7.02 0.75 -18.28
C MET A 177 -6.08 0.17 -17.24
N THR A 178 -6.31 -1.07 -16.89
CA THR A 178 -5.54 -1.80 -15.87
C THR A 178 -4.87 -3.02 -16.51
N PHE A 179 -3.55 -3.14 -16.32
CA PHE A 179 -2.75 -4.22 -16.88
C PHE A 179 -2.00 -4.95 -15.77
N GLY A 180 -2.20 -6.26 -15.64
CA GLY A 180 -1.42 -7.10 -14.73
C GLY A 180 0.03 -7.16 -15.14
N ILE A 181 0.95 -6.82 -14.23
CA ILE A 181 2.38 -6.72 -14.56
C ILE A 181 3.00 -8.08 -14.87
N GLU A 182 2.43 -9.17 -14.35
CA GLU A 182 2.85 -10.56 -14.62
C GLU A 182 2.66 -10.98 -16.09
N ARG A 183 1.90 -10.17 -16.84
CA ARG A 183 1.59 -10.39 -18.26
C ARG A 183 2.24 -9.36 -19.18
N ILE A 184 3.13 -8.54 -18.63
CA ILE A 184 3.87 -7.50 -19.35
C ILE A 184 5.23 -8.05 -19.76
N GLU A 185 5.49 -7.99 -21.06
CA GLU A 185 6.78 -8.32 -21.67
C GLU A 185 7.31 -7.11 -22.45
N ASN A 186 8.62 -7.05 -22.64
CA ASN A 186 9.30 -6.01 -23.43
C ASN A 186 8.93 -4.59 -23.00
N LEU A 187 8.91 -4.34 -21.68
CA LEU A 187 8.63 -3.02 -21.12
C LEU A 187 9.74 -2.04 -21.45
N VAL A 188 9.37 -0.92 -22.07
CA VAL A 188 10.28 0.19 -22.39
C VAL A 188 9.67 1.50 -21.88
N ILE A 189 10.52 2.34 -21.26
CA ILE A 189 10.15 3.73 -20.97
C ILE A 189 10.46 4.56 -22.19
N GLU A 190 9.43 5.12 -22.81
CA GLU A 190 9.58 5.91 -24.03
C GLU A 190 10.21 7.28 -23.74
N PRO A 191 10.89 7.91 -24.72
CA PRO A 191 11.43 9.27 -24.55
C PRO A 191 10.36 10.31 -24.33
N GLU A 192 9.14 10.09 -24.84
CA GLU A 192 8.04 11.04 -24.80
C GLU A 192 7.44 11.11 -23.40
N THR A 193 7.16 12.34 -22.99
CA THR A 193 6.38 12.65 -21.79
C THR A 193 4.90 12.80 -22.12
N PHE A 194 4.06 12.73 -21.11
CA PHE A 194 2.65 13.08 -21.22
C PHE A 194 2.29 14.13 -20.16
N THR A 195 1.32 14.98 -20.49
CA THR A 195 0.78 15.93 -19.50
C THR A 195 -0.21 15.19 -18.63
N SER A 196 0.08 15.12 -17.34
CA SER A 196 -0.87 14.57 -16.37
C SER A 196 -2.09 15.49 -16.28
N ASP A 197 -3.28 14.93 -16.46
CA ASP A 197 -4.50 15.67 -16.18
C ASP A 197 -4.62 15.87 -14.68
N LYS A 198 -4.54 17.14 -14.24
CA LYS A 198 -4.66 17.50 -12.81
C LYS A 198 -6.02 17.14 -12.20
N LYS A 199 -7.05 16.92 -13.03
CA LYS A 199 -8.38 16.51 -12.58
C LYS A 199 -8.48 15.00 -12.41
N LEU A 200 -7.54 14.23 -12.99
CA LEU A 200 -7.51 12.79 -12.90
C LEU A 200 -6.75 12.36 -11.64
N ASN A 201 -7.45 12.08 -10.58
CA ASN A 201 -6.87 11.40 -9.42
C ASN A 201 -7.12 9.89 -9.56
N ALA A 202 -6.18 9.20 -10.20
CA ALA A 202 -6.30 7.76 -10.45
C ALA A 202 -6.46 6.94 -9.15
N LEU A 203 -5.96 7.44 -8.03
CA LEU A 203 -6.12 6.79 -6.74
C LEU A 203 -7.55 6.91 -6.23
N GLU A 204 -8.14 8.11 -6.24
CA GLU A 204 -9.51 8.35 -5.80
C GLU A 204 -10.53 7.59 -6.65
N MET A 205 -10.26 7.38 -7.94
CA MET A 205 -11.16 6.62 -8.82
C MET A 205 -11.32 5.16 -8.41
N PHE A 206 -10.44 4.63 -7.57
CA PHE A 206 -10.55 3.27 -7.04
C PHE A 206 -11.15 3.21 -5.62
N ASN A 207 -11.48 4.34 -5.01
CA ASN A 207 -12.02 4.38 -3.64
C ASN A 207 -13.35 3.62 -3.49
N ASP A 208 -14.14 3.57 -4.56
CA ASP A 208 -15.43 2.87 -4.58
C ASP A 208 -15.37 1.57 -5.42
N THR A 209 -14.15 1.04 -5.65
CA THR A 209 -13.94 -0.11 -6.52
C THR A 209 -13.39 -1.31 -5.75
N ILE A 210 -14.15 -2.38 -5.68
CA ILE A 210 -13.63 -3.67 -5.22
C ILE A 210 -12.91 -4.34 -6.40
N GLY A 211 -11.58 -4.49 -6.28
CA GLY A 211 -10.77 -5.08 -7.34
C GLY A 211 -9.95 -4.08 -8.14
N VAL A 212 -9.74 -4.37 -9.42
CA VAL A 212 -8.77 -3.68 -10.29
C VAL A 212 -9.37 -3.12 -11.57
N VAL A 213 -10.66 -3.35 -11.79
CA VAL A 213 -11.36 -2.83 -12.97
C VAL A 213 -12.19 -1.63 -12.55
N HIS A 214 -11.73 -0.46 -12.96
CA HIS A 214 -12.53 0.76 -12.81
C HIS A 214 -13.39 0.94 -14.07
N ASN A 215 -14.67 1.19 -13.86
CA ASN A 215 -15.59 1.61 -14.91
C ASN A 215 -16.37 2.84 -14.42
N ALA A 216 -16.83 3.65 -15.35
CA ALA A 216 -17.53 4.90 -15.05
C ALA A 216 -19.02 4.67 -14.62
N ASN A 217 -19.38 3.48 -14.16
CA ASN A 217 -20.71 3.16 -13.69
C ASN A 217 -21.00 3.81 -12.35
N THR A 218 -22.28 3.99 -12.05
CA THR A 218 -22.74 4.51 -10.77
C THR A 218 -22.40 3.53 -9.64
N VAL A 219 -21.85 4.06 -8.55
CA VAL A 219 -21.59 3.30 -7.32
C VAL A 219 -22.92 2.70 -6.82
N GLN A 220 -22.89 1.41 -6.47
CA GLN A 220 -24.06 0.68 -5.98
C GLN A 220 -23.86 0.27 -4.54
N THR A 221 -24.92 0.36 -3.74
CA THR A 221 -24.95 -0.21 -2.39
C THR A 221 -25.23 -1.70 -2.48
N ILE A 222 -24.33 -2.52 -1.96
CA ILE A 222 -24.47 -3.98 -1.89
C ILE A 222 -24.68 -4.37 -0.43
N VAL A 223 -25.76 -5.05 -0.14
CA VAL A 223 -26.05 -5.60 1.19
C VAL A 223 -25.74 -7.08 1.16
N LEU A 224 -24.87 -7.52 2.08
CA LEU A 224 -24.47 -8.92 2.24
C LEU A 224 -24.96 -9.42 3.59
N SER A 225 -25.48 -10.64 3.64
CA SER A 225 -25.85 -11.33 4.88
C SER A 225 -24.88 -12.48 5.12
N PHE A 226 -24.39 -12.57 6.34
CA PHE A 226 -23.44 -13.60 6.77
C PHE A 226 -24.04 -14.44 7.91
N THR A 227 -23.70 -15.72 7.93
CA THR A 227 -24.02 -16.59 9.06
C THR A 227 -23.29 -16.11 10.33
N PRO A 228 -23.78 -16.49 11.52
CA PRO A 228 -23.14 -16.12 12.79
C PRO A 228 -21.65 -16.49 12.90
N THR A 229 -21.24 -17.56 12.23
CA THR A 229 -19.83 -17.99 12.19
C THR A 229 -19.02 -17.14 11.21
N GLN A 230 -19.55 -16.83 10.05
CA GLN A 230 -18.87 -16.06 9.02
C GLN A 230 -18.69 -14.58 9.37
N LYS A 231 -19.54 -14.02 10.22
CA LYS A 231 -19.43 -12.61 10.65
C LYS A 231 -18.07 -12.25 11.24
N TYR A 232 -17.42 -13.20 11.95
CA TYR A 232 -16.11 -12.95 12.54
C TYR A 232 -15.05 -12.74 11.46
N TYR A 233 -15.10 -13.51 10.37
CA TYR A 233 -14.21 -13.34 9.23
C TYR A 233 -14.46 -12.02 8.52
N ALA A 234 -15.71 -11.66 8.27
CA ALA A 234 -16.08 -10.39 7.64
C ALA A 234 -15.68 -9.17 8.48
N LYS A 235 -15.67 -9.29 9.82
CA LYS A 235 -15.22 -8.24 10.73
C LYS A 235 -13.69 -8.10 10.75
N THR A 236 -12.97 -9.21 10.75
CA THR A 236 -11.51 -9.21 10.86
C THR A 236 -10.82 -8.90 9.55
N LEU A 237 -11.48 -9.19 8.42
CA LEU A 237 -11.00 -8.88 7.08
C LEU A 237 -12.12 -8.24 6.26
N PRO A 238 -12.33 -6.91 6.39
CA PRO A 238 -13.34 -6.19 5.61
C PRO A 238 -13.10 -6.35 4.10
N LEU A 239 -14.18 -6.54 3.35
CA LEU A 239 -14.11 -6.66 1.88
C LEU A 239 -13.69 -5.34 1.21
N HIS A 240 -14.07 -4.23 1.82
CA HIS A 240 -13.77 -2.88 1.33
C HIS A 240 -13.79 -1.88 2.48
N SER A 241 -13.09 -0.75 2.34
CA SER A 241 -13.04 0.33 3.35
C SER A 241 -14.40 0.96 3.63
N SER A 242 -15.33 0.92 2.67
CA SER A 242 -16.71 1.42 2.83
C SER A 242 -17.65 0.47 3.56
N GLN A 243 -17.17 -0.71 4.00
CA GLN A 243 -18.01 -1.70 4.67
C GLN A 243 -18.57 -1.14 5.99
N GLN A 244 -19.88 -1.23 6.13
CA GLN A 244 -20.62 -0.83 7.34
C GLN A 244 -21.44 -2.00 7.85
N VAL A 245 -21.48 -2.16 9.17
CA VAL A 245 -22.31 -3.17 9.82
C VAL A 245 -23.71 -2.62 10.01
N LEU A 246 -24.69 -3.22 9.37
CA LEU A 246 -26.11 -2.84 9.50
C LEU A 246 -26.78 -3.60 10.66
N ILE A 247 -26.53 -4.89 10.78
CA ILE A 247 -27.05 -5.78 11.80
C ILE A 247 -25.94 -6.62 12.38
N ASP A 248 -25.86 -6.72 13.69
CA ASP A 248 -24.94 -7.62 14.41
C ASP A 248 -25.71 -8.35 15.51
N SER A 249 -26.34 -9.45 15.16
CA SER A 249 -27.13 -10.27 16.06
C SER A 249 -26.53 -11.67 16.25
N LYS A 250 -27.16 -12.47 17.10
CA LYS A 250 -26.78 -13.89 17.26
C LYS A 250 -27.10 -14.73 16.02
N ASN A 251 -28.03 -14.29 15.19
CA ASN A 251 -28.57 -15.05 14.07
C ASN A 251 -28.13 -14.49 12.71
N GLU A 252 -27.76 -13.21 12.64
CA GLU A 252 -27.47 -12.51 11.38
C GLU A 252 -26.43 -11.40 11.59
N TYR A 253 -25.60 -11.23 10.59
CA TYR A 253 -24.61 -10.15 10.48
C TYR A 253 -24.59 -9.60 9.06
#